data_6ce7f40a6e79cf9cefa050e55545e88d
#
_entry.id   6ce7f40a6e79cf9cefa050e55545e88d
#
_cell.length_a   1.000
_cell.length_b   1.000
_cell.length_c   1.000
_cell.angle_alpha   90.00
_cell.angle_beta   90.00
_cell.angle_gamma   90.00
#
_symmetry.space_group_name_H-M   'P 1'
#
loop_
_entity.id
_entity.type
_entity.pdbx_description
1 polymer ?
#
loop_
_entity_poly.entity_id
_entity_poly.type
_entity_poly.pdbx_seq_one_letter_code
_entity_poly.pdbx_strand_id
1 'polypeptide(L)'
;MSIFRRRQIGLVYQFYNLIPILTVEENLTLPLLLDGRKPNKEQIDYLVSNLGLGDRLKHLPNQLSGGQQQRVSIGRALANNPALLLADEPTGNLDSENSKEIVALLRKFNREHNQTVIMITHDERIAQSADRIIAIEDGKIVKDEVSKG
;
A
#
# COMPACT_ATOMS: atom_id res chain seq x y z
N MET A 1 -9.34 -6.00 -19.65
CA MET A 1 -8.77 -4.88 -18.88
C MET A 1 -9.07 -4.96 -17.38
N SER A 2 -10.28 -5.21 -16.92
CA SER A 2 -10.62 -5.23 -15.49
C SER A 2 -9.94 -6.36 -14.69
N ILE A 3 -9.86 -7.58 -15.27
CA ILE A 3 -9.21 -8.74 -14.64
C ILE A 3 -7.69 -8.51 -14.50
N PHE A 4 -7.04 -8.01 -15.54
CA PHE A 4 -5.62 -7.68 -15.50
C PHE A 4 -5.31 -6.66 -14.40
N ARG A 5 -6.06 -5.55 -14.36
CA ARG A 5 -5.90 -4.51 -13.34
C ARG A 5 -6.07 -5.08 -11.94
N ARG A 6 -7.11 -5.87 -11.72
CA ARG A 6 -7.41 -6.46 -10.42
C ARG A 6 -6.30 -7.38 -9.90
N ARG A 7 -5.64 -8.12 -10.78
CA ARG A 7 -4.62 -9.11 -10.42
C ARG A 7 -3.19 -8.57 -10.41
N GLN A 8 -2.91 -7.58 -11.25
CA GLN A 8 -1.54 -7.11 -11.50
C GLN A 8 -1.22 -5.76 -10.89
N ILE A 9 -2.24 -4.98 -10.52
CA ILE A 9 -2.08 -3.63 -9.98
C ILE A 9 -2.76 -3.53 -8.63
N GLY A 10 -1.99 -3.16 -7.60
CA GLY A 10 -2.48 -2.74 -6.30
C GLY A 10 -2.55 -1.22 -6.22
N LEU A 11 -3.57 -0.68 -5.57
CA LEU A 11 -3.78 0.75 -5.40
C LEU A 11 -3.85 1.11 -3.93
N VAL A 12 -3.05 2.09 -3.52
CA VAL A 12 -3.04 2.67 -2.17
C VAL A 12 -3.32 4.16 -2.28
N TYR A 13 -4.28 4.64 -1.52
CA TYR A 13 -4.76 6.03 -1.57
C TYR A 13 -4.46 6.78 -0.27
N GLN A 14 -4.43 8.11 -0.34
CA GLN A 14 -4.27 9.00 0.80
C GLN A 14 -5.39 8.82 1.85
N PHE A 15 -6.62 8.60 1.44
CA PHE A 15 -7.80 8.47 2.30
C PHE A 15 -8.18 7.02 2.62
N TYR A 16 -7.26 6.08 2.47
CA TYR A 16 -7.39 4.65 2.81
C TYR A 16 -8.46 3.89 2.02
N ASN A 17 -9.63 4.45 1.79
CA ASN A 17 -10.78 3.87 1.07
C ASN A 17 -11.19 2.48 1.59
N LEU A 18 -11.14 2.29 2.90
CA LEU A 18 -11.62 1.06 3.53
C LEU A 18 -13.15 1.03 3.52
N ILE A 19 -13.70 -0.17 3.44
CA ILE A 19 -15.14 -0.37 3.57
C ILE A 19 -15.50 -0.30 5.06
N PRO A 20 -16.27 0.71 5.51
CA PRO A 20 -16.41 1.01 6.93
C PRO A 20 -17.20 -0.02 7.73
N ILE A 21 -18.03 -0.81 7.09
CA ILE A 21 -18.83 -1.88 7.71
C ILE A 21 -18.11 -3.23 7.75
N LEU A 22 -16.95 -3.34 7.09
CA LEU A 22 -16.13 -4.54 7.08
C LEU A 22 -15.01 -4.46 8.11
N THR A 23 -14.69 -5.59 8.72
CA THR A 23 -13.54 -5.71 9.62
C THR A 23 -12.22 -5.56 8.85
N VAL A 24 -11.10 -5.48 9.59
CA VAL A 24 -9.76 -5.51 9.01
C VAL A 24 -9.57 -6.74 8.13
N GLU A 25 -9.88 -7.92 8.66
CA GLU A 25 -9.76 -9.19 7.92
C GLU A 25 -10.60 -9.21 6.64
N GLU A 26 -11.84 -8.73 6.72
CA GLU A 26 -12.74 -8.67 5.57
C GLU A 26 -12.27 -7.65 4.52
N ASN A 27 -11.74 -6.48 4.93
CA ASN A 27 -11.12 -5.52 4.02
C ASN A 27 -9.89 -6.12 3.31
N LEU A 28 -9.02 -6.84 4.04
CA LEU A 28 -7.83 -7.47 3.48
C LEU A 28 -8.17 -8.53 2.43
N THR A 29 -9.19 -9.34 2.67
CA THR A 29 -9.56 -10.48 1.82
C THR A 29 -10.51 -10.12 0.69
N LEU A 30 -11.14 -8.95 0.75
CA LEU A 30 -12.15 -8.51 -0.22
C LEU A 30 -11.70 -8.62 -1.69
N PRO A 31 -10.48 -8.18 -2.09
CA PRO A 31 -10.05 -8.31 -3.48
C PRO A 31 -9.99 -9.75 -3.98
N LEU A 32 -9.63 -10.69 -3.13
CA LEU A 32 -9.59 -12.12 -3.44
C LEU A 32 -11.00 -12.67 -3.67
N LEU A 33 -11.93 -12.33 -2.78
CA LEU A 33 -13.33 -12.76 -2.88
C LEU A 33 -14.02 -12.18 -4.12
N LEU A 34 -13.75 -10.91 -4.45
CA LEU A 34 -14.27 -10.27 -5.67
C LEU A 34 -13.70 -10.90 -6.95
N ASP A 35 -12.53 -11.51 -6.87
CA ASP A 35 -11.92 -12.25 -7.99
C ASP A 35 -12.32 -13.74 -8.00
N GLY A 36 -13.27 -14.15 -7.16
CA GLY A 36 -13.74 -15.53 -7.06
C GLY A 36 -12.72 -16.51 -6.46
N ARG A 37 -11.68 -15.99 -5.79
CA ARG A 37 -10.62 -16.78 -5.17
C ARG A 37 -10.83 -16.90 -3.66
N LYS A 38 -10.46 -18.04 -3.12
CA LYS A 38 -10.41 -18.22 -1.67
C LYS A 38 -9.12 -17.61 -1.13
N PRO A 39 -9.17 -16.89 0.01
CA PRO A 39 -7.97 -16.43 0.68
C PRO A 39 -7.04 -17.59 1.04
N ASN A 40 -5.76 -17.46 0.72
CA ASN A 40 -4.73 -18.36 1.20
C ASN A 40 -4.35 -17.95 2.62
N LYS A 41 -4.58 -18.82 3.59
CA LYS A 41 -4.34 -18.52 5.01
C LYS A 41 -2.89 -18.09 5.27
N GLU A 42 -1.92 -18.81 4.72
CA GLU A 42 -0.50 -18.51 4.94
C GLU A 42 -0.12 -17.13 4.39
N GLN A 43 -0.64 -16.76 3.22
CA GLN A 43 -0.43 -15.45 2.62
C GLN A 43 -1.06 -14.33 3.46
N ILE A 44 -2.28 -14.52 3.94
CA ILE A 44 -2.96 -13.53 4.78
C ILE A 44 -2.25 -13.40 6.14
N ASP A 45 -1.88 -14.51 6.77
CA ASP A 45 -1.12 -14.50 8.02
C ASP A 45 0.23 -13.78 7.86
N TYR A 46 0.92 -14.00 6.75
CA TYR A 46 2.15 -13.28 6.41
C TYR A 46 1.92 -11.77 6.29
N LEU A 47 0.90 -11.34 5.55
CA LEU A 47 0.55 -9.92 5.42
C LEU A 47 0.20 -9.32 6.77
N VAL A 48 -0.68 -9.96 7.52
CA VAL A 48 -1.13 -9.50 8.84
C VAL A 48 0.04 -9.32 9.80
N SER A 49 0.95 -10.29 9.84
CA SER A 49 2.16 -10.23 10.68
C SER A 49 3.06 -9.06 10.29
N ASN A 50 3.36 -8.91 8.99
CA ASN A 50 4.23 -7.83 8.50
C ASN A 50 3.60 -6.44 8.65
N LEU A 51 2.29 -6.35 8.60
CA LEU A 51 1.54 -5.10 8.79
C LEU A 51 1.31 -4.75 10.28
N GLY A 52 1.63 -5.66 11.21
CA GLY A 52 1.40 -5.46 12.64
C GLY A 52 -0.08 -5.39 13.02
N LEU A 53 -0.94 -6.14 12.34
CA LEU A 53 -2.40 -6.09 12.49
C LEU A 53 -2.99 -7.33 13.21
N GLY A 54 -2.17 -8.20 13.77
CA GLY A 54 -2.60 -9.49 14.30
C GLY A 54 -3.69 -9.43 15.36
N ASP A 55 -3.67 -8.42 16.22
CA ASP A 55 -4.63 -8.20 17.29
C ASP A 55 -5.77 -7.23 16.90
N ARG A 56 -5.84 -6.84 15.62
CA ARG A 56 -6.82 -5.88 15.07
C ARG A 56 -7.76 -6.47 14.03
N LEU A 57 -7.65 -7.76 13.72
CA LEU A 57 -8.38 -8.40 12.60
C LEU A 57 -9.91 -8.28 12.69
N LYS A 58 -10.46 -8.24 13.89
CA LYS A 58 -11.91 -8.11 14.13
C LYS A 58 -12.37 -6.68 14.32
N HIS A 59 -11.44 -5.70 14.29
CA HIS A 59 -11.79 -4.29 14.41
C HIS A 59 -12.39 -3.74 13.12
N LEU A 60 -13.24 -2.74 13.26
CA LEU A 60 -13.75 -1.92 12.17
C LEU A 60 -12.79 -0.75 11.89
N PRO A 61 -12.79 -0.16 10.68
CA PRO A 61 -11.93 0.96 10.35
C PRO A 61 -11.99 2.13 11.34
N ASN A 62 -13.17 2.47 11.86
CA ASN A 62 -13.33 3.55 12.84
C ASN A 62 -12.70 3.27 14.22
N GLN A 63 -12.26 2.06 14.47
CA GLN A 63 -11.56 1.65 15.69
C GLN A 63 -10.03 1.67 15.53
N LEU A 64 -9.55 2.10 14.37
CA LEU A 64 -8.13 2.11 14.02
C LEU A 64 -7.57 3.54 13.95
N SER A 65 -6.29 3.71 14.28
CA SER A 65 -5.55 4.93 13.99
C SER A 65 -5.38 5.13 12.48
N GLY A 66 -5.02 6.34 12.04
CA GLY A 66 -4.74 6.61 10.63
C GLY A 66 -3.63 5.71 10.06
N GLY A 67 -2.55 5.51 10.81
CA GLY A 67 -1.47 4.61 10.43
C GLY A 67 -1.92 3.15 10.30
N GLN A 68 -2.75 2.68 11.21
CA GLN A 68 -3.33 1.33 11.14
C GLN A 68 -4.27 1.19 9.94
N GLN A 69 -5.12 2.18 9.66
CA GLN A 69 -5.99 2.17 8.48
C GLN A 69 -5.17 2.12 7.18
N GLN A 70 -4.08 2.89 7.11
CA GLN A 70 -3.20 2.86 5.94
C GLN A 70 -2.51 1.50 5.78
N ARG A 71 -2.12 0.85 6.86
CA ARG A 71 -1.57 -0.51 6.83
C ARG A 71 -2.59 -1.53 6.29
N VAL A 72 -3.85 -1.40 6.67
CA VAL A 72 -4.94 -2.23 6.12
C VAL A 72 -5.11 -1.96 4.61
N SER A 73 -5.08 -0.71 4.19
CA SER A 73 -5.16 -0.32 2.78
C SER A 73 -4.02 -0.93 1.96
N ILE A 74 -2.80 -0.87 2.46
CA ILE A 74 -1.63 -1.49 1.82
C ILE A 74 -1.80 -3.02 1.75
N GLY A 75 -2.21 -3.65 2.83
CA GLY A 75 -2.45 -5.10 2.87
C GLY A 75 -3.51 -5.54 1.87
N ARG A 76 -4.60 -4.79 1.76
CA ARG A 76 -5.64 -5.03 0.75
C ARG A 76 -5.08 -4.92 -0.67
N ALA A 77 -4.26 -3.91 -0.95
CA ALA A 77 -3.62 -3.74 -2.25
C ALA A 77 -2.65 -4.90 -2.58
N LEU A 78 -2.00 -5.47 -1.58
CA LEU A 78 -1.04 -6.56 -1.72
C LEU A 78 -1.68 -7.96 -1.72
N ALA A 79 -2.94 -8.09 -1.32
CA ALA A 79 -3.61 -9.38 -1.16
C ALA A 79 -3.62 -10.23 -2.45
N ASN A 80 -3.69 -9.60 -3.62
CA ASN A 80 -3.62 -10.26 -4.92
C ASN A 80 -2.19 -10.51 -5.42
N ASN A 81 -1.17 -10.22 -4.62
CA ASN A 81 0.23 -10.29 -5.02
C ASN A 81 0.52 -9.58 -6.36
N PRO A 82 0.21 -8.27 -6.48
CA PRO A 82 0.32 -7.55 -7.73
C PRO A 82 1.79 -7.36 -8.16
N ALA A 83 2.04 -7.27 -9.46
CA ALA A 83 3.36 -6.92 -9.97
C ALA A 83 3.71 -5.43 -9.78
N LEU A 84 2.68 -4.59 -9.76
CA LEU A 84 2.80 -3.14 -9.62
C LEU A 84 1.91 -2.62 -8.48
N LEU A 85 2.52 -1.86 -7.58
CA LEU A 85 1.80 -1.11 -6.55
C LEU A 85 1.86 0.39 -6.86
N LEU A 86 0.71 1.00 -7.01
CA LEU A 86 0.56 2.44 -7.18
C LEU A 86 0.11 3.05 -5.87
N ALA A 87 0.89 3.95 -5.32
CA ALA A 87 0.59 4.64 -4.06
C ALA A 87 0.46 6.15 -4.31
N ASP A 88 -0.75 6.67 -4.17
CA ASP A 88 -1.07 8.08 -4.37
C ASP A 88 -1.11 8.79 -3.01
N GLU A 89 -0.09 9.59 -2.73
CA GLU A 89 0.09 10.31 -1.46
C GLU A 89 -0.13 9.41 -0.22
N PRO A 90 0.53 8.25 -0.12
CA PRO A 90 0.19 7.23 0.88
C PRO A 90 0.44 7.68 2.33
N THR A 91 1.14 8.79 2.51
CA THR A 91 1.48 9.37 3.82
C THR A 91 0.85 10.72 4.08
N GLY A 92 0.01 11.21 3.15
CA GLY A 92 -0.51 12.57 3.17
C GLY A 92 -1.34 12.94 4.40
N ASN A 93 -1.96 11.96 5.07
CA ASN A 93 -2.78 12.14 6.27
C ASN A 93 -2.12 11.60 7.55
N LEU A 94 -0.83 11.31 7.51
CA LEU A 94 -0.09 10.71 8.62
C LEU A 94 0.90 11.71 9.23
N ASP A 95 1.19 11.55 10.52
CA ASP A 95 2.31 12.22 11.16
C ASP A 95 3.65 11.70 10.62
N SER A 96 4.74 12.36 11.01
CA SER A 96 6.08 12.06 10.47
C SER A 96 6.59 10.67 10.86
N GLU A 97 6.21 10.15 12.02
CA GLU A 97 6.61 8.83 12.49
C GLU A 97 5.90 7.73 11.70
N ASN A 98 4.57 7.79 11.66
CA ASN A 98 3.76 6.86 10.85
C ASN A 98 4.15 6.93 9.36
N SER A 99 4.45 8.11 8.83
CA SER A 99 4.90 8.27 7.44
C SER A 99 6.19 7.49 7.16
N LYS A 100 7.18 7.57 8.05
CA LYS A 100 8.44 6.80 7.92
C LYS A 100 8.18 5.30 7.95
N GLU A 101 7.32 4.85 8.85
CA GLU A 101 6.96 3.43 8.98
C GLU A 101 6.26 2.91 7.72
N ILE A 102 5.33 3.68 7.15
CA ILE A 102 4.63 3.31 5.90
C ILE A 102 5.61 3.22 4.74
N VAL A 103 6.52 4.19 4.59
CA VAL A 103 7.55 4.16 3.54
C VAL A 103 8.47 2.95 3.70
N ALA A 104 8.93 2.67 4.92
CA ALA A 104 9.76 1.51 5.22
C ALA A 104 9.03 0.19 4.88
N LEU A 105 7.73 0.12 5.17
CA LEU A 105 6.89 -1.02 4.87
C LEU A 105 6.76 -1.25 3.35
N LEU A 106 6.48 -0.20 2.58
CA LEU A 106 6.41 -0.27 1.11
C LEU A 106 7.75 -0.71 0.51
N ARG A 107 8.87 -0.19 1.04
CA ARG A 107 10.21 -0.56 0.61
C ARG A 107 10.52 -2.03 0.92
N LYS A 108 10.10 -2.51 2.09
CA LYS A 108 10.24 -3.92 2.47
C LYS A 108 9.53 -4.83 1.47
N PHE A 109 8.26 -4.57 1.18
CA PHE A 109 7.50 -5.39 0.22
C PHE A 109 8.08 -5.31 -1.20
N ASN A 110 8.54 -4.14 -1.63
CA ASN A 110 9.23 -3.99 -2.91
C ASN A 110 10.43 -4.94 -3.02
N ARG A 111 11.27 -5.01 -1.99
CA ARG A 111 12.48 -5.83 -2.00
C ARG A 111 12.20 -7.33 -1.85
N GLU A 112 11.30 -7.70 -0.93
CA GLU A 112 10.99 -9.11 -0.64
C GLU A 112 10.22 -9.80 -1.76
N HIS A 113 9.35 -9.06 -2.47
CA HIS A 113 8.50 -9.62 -3.52
C HIS A 113 8.89 -9.21 -4.93
N ASN A 114 9.97 -8.45 -5.07
CA ASN A 114 10.42 -7.91 -6.37
C ASN A 114 9.29 -7.16 -7.11
N GLN A 115 8.44 -6.48 -6.35
CA GLN A 115 7.33 -5.68 -6.88
C GLN A 115 7.81 -4.29 -7.29
N THR A 116 7.27 -3.77 -8.38
CA THR A 116 7.47 -2.36 -8.71
C THR A 116 6.52 -1.50 -7.87
N VAL A 117 7.07 -0.51 -7.18
CA VAL A 117 6.28 0.49 -6.43
C VAL A 117 6.45 1.84 -7.08
N ILE A 118 5.34 2.44 -7.50
CA ILE A 118 5.29 3.84 -7.96
C ILE A 118 4.52 4.63 -6.91
N MET A 119 5.19 5.62 -6.33
CA MET A 119 4.62 6.48 -5.31
C MET A 119 4.55 7.92 -5.82
N ILE A 120 3.39 8.52 -5.72
CA ILE A 120 3.20 9.96 -5.95
C ILE A 120 3.27 10.65 -4.60
N THR A 121 4.11 11.64 -4.48
CA THR A 121 4.25 12.46 -3.26
C THR A 121 4.74 13.86 -3.59
N HIS A 122 4.35 14.82 -2.79
CA HIS A 122 4.91 16.18 -2.80
C HIS A 122 5.93 16.41 -1.67
N ASP A 123 6.18 15.40 -0.81
CA ASP A 123 7.20 15.46 0.24
C ASP A 123 8.56 14.99 -0.31
N GLU A 124 9.48 15.94 -0.47
CA GLU A 124 10.83 15.67 -0.98
C GLU A 124 11.61 14.67 -0.14
N ARG A 125 11.40 14.66 1.19
CA ARG A 125 12.09 13.72 2.09
C ARG A 125 11.65 12.29 1.82
N ILE A 126 10.39 12.10 1.52
CA ILE A 126 9.82 10.79 1.15
C ILE A 126 10.31 10.39 -0.25
N ALA A 127 10.28 11.33 -1.21
CA ALA A 127 10.79 11.07 -2.56
C ALA A 127 12.24 10.59 -2.57
N GLN A 128 13.10 11.13 -1.71
CA GLN A 128 14.49 10.72 -1.58
C GLN A 128 14.70 9.28 -1.10
N SER A 129 13.68 8.64 -0.56
CA SER A 129 13.73 7.21 -0.18
C SER A 129 13.58 6.25 -1.36
N ALA A 130 13.21 6.76 -2.54
CA ALA A 130 13.00 5.95 -3.74
C ALA A 130 14.31 5.67 -4.48
N ASP A 131 14.33 4.59 -5.26
CA ASP A 131 15.49 4.25 -6.11
C ASP A 131 15.60 5.17 -7.33
N ARG A 132 14.47 5.76 -7.77
CA ARG A 132 14.38 6.72 -8.87
C ARG A 132 13.34 7.79 -8.55
N ILE A 133 13.69 9.03 -8.85
CA ILE A 133 12.80 10.18 -8.65
C ILE A 133 12.54 10.84 -10.00
N ILE A 134 11.26 11.02 -10.32
CA ILE A 134 10.81 11.75 -11.50
C ILE A 134 10.00 12.94 -11.02
N ALA A 135 10.48 14.15 -11.28
CA ALA A 135 9.73 15.37 -11.00
C ALA A 135 8.97 15.82 -12.24
N ILE A 136 7.71 16.17 -12.04
CA ILE A 136 6.80 16.62 -13.09
C ILE A 136 6.27 18.00 -12.73
N GLU A 137 6.39 18.96 -13.65
CA GLU A 137 5.83 20.30 -13.56
C GLU A 137 5.09 20.61 -14.86
N ASP A 138 3.89 21.15 -14.76
CA ASP A 138 3.03 21.53 -15.90
C ASP A 138 2.90 20.41 -16.97
N GLY A 139 2.78 19.15 -16.50
CA GLY A 139 2.64 17.98 -17.37
C GLY A 139 3.92 17.55 -18.10
N LYS A 140 5.08 18.12 -17.72
CA LYS A 140 6.39 17.77 -18.31
C LYS A 140 7.34 17.24 -17.26
N ILE A 141 8.16 16.27 -17.64
CA ILE A 141 9.26 15.79 -16.81
C ILE A 141 10.35 16.87 -16.78
N VAL A 142 10.64 17.39 -15.58
CA VAL A 142 11.67 18.40 -15.35
C VAL A 142 12.92 17.82 -14.69
N LYS A 143 12.79 16.63 -14.08
CA LYS A 143 13.89 15.94 -13.40
C LYS A 143 13.69 14.43 -13.48
N ASP A 144 14.76 13.69 -13.72
CA ASP A 144 14.79 12.23 -13.68
C ASP A 144 16.14 11.80 -13.10
N GLU A 145 16.11 11.32 -11.86
CA GLU A 145 17.32 10.95 -11.12
C GLU A 145 17.21 9.54 -10.59
N VAL A 146 18.26 8.75 -10.80
CA VAL A 146 18.44 7.44 -10.16
C VAL A 146 19.28 7.62 -8.91
N SER A 147 18.76 7.16 -7.77
CA SER A 147 19.50 7.15 -6.51
C SER A 147 20.69 6.19 -6.64
N LYS A 148 21.88 6.70 -6.42
CA LYS A 148 23.07 5.85 -6.29
C LYS A 148 22.96 5.18 -4.92
N GLY A 149 22.51 3.93 -4.90
CA GLY A 149 22.48 3.10 -3.71
C GLY A 149 23.85 2.93 -3.06
#